data_b980c6db1859330eaf1110d257ace88a
#
_entry.id   b980c6db1859330eaf1110d257ace88a
#
_cell.length_a   1.000
_cell.length_b   1.000
_cell.length_c   1.000
_cell.angle_alpha   90.00
_cell.angle_beta   90.00
_cell.angle_gamma   90.00
#
_symmetry.space_group_name_H-M   'P 1'
#
loop_
_entity.id
_entity.type
_entity.pdbx_description
1 polymer ?
#
loop_
_entity_poly.entity_id
_entity_poly.type
_entity_poly.pdbx_seq_one_letter_code
_entity_poly.pdbx_strand_id
1 'polypeptide(L)'
;MPSCHVHPLPYHSDPSCLFAIIHEAPGAVMLDSGRPIATRGRYDLMSAWPLAELTPLPDESANRFFARLREAAGSLGPAQLPAPYELPFAGGLLGYLSYDLGRRIERIGEHARDDLGLPLASVGLYAWALISDHQAGTSQLVFHPRLDERERQRLIALFSEETQGAAGNFKLLGKFRRSISASDYRQAIRRIQDYIQAGDCYQVNYSQRFQAACSGSPWPAYRALREACPTPFSGYLRLADGAILSLSPERFLKLGKGKVETRPIKGTRPRGKTPEEDMALAASLLASPKDRAENLMIVDLLRNDIGRSCQPGSVRVPELFALESYPNVHHLVSSVTGELAPGKDALDLLEGSFPGGSITGAPKIRAMQIIDELEPSRRGIYCGSLFYLDVRGEMDSSIAIRTLLVRDGQVSCWGGGGIVADSHWEDEYQETLDKVRVLLETLEGMAGTASPE
;
A
#
# COMPACT_ATOMS: atom_id res chain seq x y z
N MET A 1 17.61 -22.50 -16.05
CA MET A 1 17.13 -21.12 -16.24
C MET A 1 18.33 -20.17 -16.22
N PRO A 2 18.32 -19.06 -16.95
CA PRO A 2 19.40 -18.07 -16.88
C PRO A 2 19.54 -17.54 -15.44
N SER A 3 20.79 -17.31 -15.01
CA SER A 3 21.09 -16.85 -13.65
C SER A 3 21.21 -15.32 -13.61
N CYS A 4 20.61 -14.70 -12.61
CA CYS A 4 20.83 -13.28 -12.33
C CYS A 4 22.29 -13.00 -11.98
N HIS A 5 22.75 -11.80 -12.25
CA HIS A 5 23.98 -11.29 -11.70
C HIS A 5 23.68 -10.56 -10.38
N VAL A 6 24.42 -10.87 -9.31
CA VAL A 6 24.25 -10.24 -8.01
C VAL A 6 25.56 -9.56 -7.63
N HIS A 7 25.48 -8.27 -7.30
CA HIS A 7 26.62 -7.47 -6.87
C HIS A 7 26.40 -6.99 -5.42
N PRO A 8 27.26 -7.35 -4.48
CA PRO A 8 27.12 -6.91 -3.10
C PRO A 8 27.43 -5.42 -2.94
N LEU A 9 26.69 -4.77 -2.06
CA LEU A 9 26.92 -3.39 -1.62
C LEU A 9 27.12 -3.34 -0.10
N PRO A 10 27.73 -2.29 0.44
CA PRO A 10 27.72 -2.02 1.87
C PRO A 10 26.30 -2.00 2.41
N TYR A 11 26.07 -2.68 3.54
CA TYR A 11 24.77 -2.65 4.21
C TYR A 11 24.58 -1.34 4.97
N HIS A 12 23.40 -0.74 4.77
CA HIS A 12 22.93 0.40 5.53
C HIS A 12 21.67 0.01 6.31
N SER A 13 21.65 0.27 7.62
CA SER A 13 20.48 0.03 8.47
C SER A 13 19.29 0.90 8.06
N ASP A 14 19.56 2.11 7.52
CA ASP A 14 18.59 2.97 6.83
C ASP A 14 18.95 3.05 5.33
N PRO A 15 18.29 2.23 4.48
CA PRO A 15 18.58 2.21 3.06
C PRO A 15 17.99 3.39 2.29
N SER A 16 17.24 4.29 2.93
CA SER A 16 16.72 5.51 2.30
C SER A 16 17.84 6.41 1.75
N CYS A 17 19.06 6.33 2.31
CA CYS A 17 20.22 7.02 1.77
C CYS A 17 20.61 6.52 0.37
N LEU A 18 20.45 5.22 0.10
CA LEU A 18 20.70 4.65 -1.23
C LEU A 18 19.60 5.06 -2.22
N PHE A 19 18.35 5.09 -1.77
CA PHE A 19 17.25 5.54 -2.64
C PHE A 19 17.34 7.04 -2.95
N ALA A 20 17.90 7.85 -2.05
CA ALA A 20 18.16 9.27 -2.30
C ALA A 20 18.98 9.54 -3.57
N ILE A 21 19.77 8.57 -4.04
CA ILE A 21 20.56 8.65 -5.26
C ILE A 21 19.65 8.63 -6.51
N ILE A 22 18.53 7.91 -6.44
CA ILE A 22 17.66 7.63 -7.61
C ILE A 22 16.23 8.14 -7.47
N HIS A 23 15.84 8.77 -6.36
CA HIS A 23 14.45 9.13 -6.06
C HIS A 23 13.79 10.04 -7.11
N GLU A 24 14.55 10.81 -7.87
CA GLU A 24 14.06 11.64 -8.98
C GLU A 24 14.11 10.94 -10.34
N ALA A 25 14.69 9.76 -10.40
CA ALA A 25 14.79 9.01 -11.66
C ALA A 25 13.40 8.59 -12.18
N PRO A 26 13.22 8.50 -13.51
CA PRO A 26 11.99 7.99 -14.09
C PRO A 26 11.61 6.63 -13.50
N GLY A 27 10.35 6.49 -13.04
CA GLY A 27 9.84 5.28 -12.45
C GLY A 27 10.56 4.84 -11.16
N ALA A 28 11.22 5.76 -10.44
CA ALA A 28 11.85 5.40 -9.18
C ALA A 28 10.81 4.87 -8.18
N VAL A 29 11.08 3.71 -7.63
CA VAL A 29 10.20 3.00 -6.70
C VAL A 29 11.02 2.43 -5.54
N MET A 30 10.51 2.64 -4.32
CA MET A 30 10.99 2.02 -3.09
C MET A 30 9.81 1.34 -2.41
N LEU A 31 9.89 0.04 -2.21
CA LEU A 31 9.04 -0.69 -1.27
C LEU A 31 9.85 -0.87 0.01
N ASP A 32 9.34 -0.34 1.09
CA ASP A 32 10.09 0.01 2.30
C ASP A 32 9.49 -0.69 3.52
N SER A 33 10.32 -1.35 4.29
CA SER A 33 9.96 -2.04 5.51
C SER A 33 9.94 -1.15 6.77
N GLY A 34 10.24 0.15 6.62
CA GLY A 34 10.29 1.12 7.72
C GLY A 34 11.49 0.95 8.67
N ARG A 35 12.50 0.17 8.26
CA ARG A 35 13.75 0.00 9.04
C ARG A 35 14.57 1.29 9.02
N PRO A 36 15.35 1.58 10.07
CA PRO A 36 15.61 0.76 11.27
C PRO A 36 14.55 0.88 12.39
N ILE A 37 13.57 1.79 12.26
CA ILE A 37 12.62 2.12 13.33
C ILE A 37 11.55 1.02 13.47
N ALA A 38 10.99 0.54 12.34
CA ALA A 38 10.09 -0.60 12.37
C ALA A 38 10.83 -1.88 12.76
N THR A 39 10.20 -2.69 13.60
CA THR A 39 10.80 -3.96 14.09
C THR A 39 10.46 -5.16 13.21
N ARG A 40 9.42 -5.05 12.38
CA ARG A 40 8.97 -6.06 11.42
C ARG A 40 9.26 -5.59 9.99
N GLY A 41 9.36 -6.53 9.08
CA GLY A 41 9.78 -6.29 7.71
C GLY A 41 11.23 -6.71 7.51
N ARG A 42 11.46 -7.48 6.46
CA ARG A 42 12.76 -8.07 6.18
C ARG A 42 13.48 -7.35 5.04
N TYR A 43 12.76 -7.03 3.98
CA TYR A 43 13.37 -6.52 2.76
C TYR A 43 12.94 -5.10 2.45
N ASP A 44 13.88 -4.27 2.01
CA ASP A 44 13.59 -3.09 1.22
C ASP A 44 14.01 -3.36 -0.22
N LEU A 45 13.15 -2.95 -1.16
CA LEU A 45 13.32 -3.16 -2.58
C LEU A 45 13.22 -1.83 -3.32
N MET A 46 14.26 -1.49 -4.09
CA MET A 46 14.37 -0.24 -4.81
C MET A 46 14.72 -0.47 -6.27
N SER A 47 14.12 0.31 -7.16
CA SER A 47 14.47 0.29 -8.58
C SER A 47 14.13 1.63 -9.25
N ALA A 48 14.58 1.81 -10.47
CA ALA A 48 14.26 2.93 -11.34
C ALA A 48 14.51 2.56 -12.81
N TRP A 49 14.16 3.48 -13.73
CA TRP A 49 14.33 3.29 -15.17
C TRP A 49 13.71 1.99 -15.66
N PRO A 50 12.38 1.85 -15.58
CA PRO A 50 11.70 0.66 -16.07
C PRO A 50 11.92 0.49 -17.57
N LEU A 51 12.02 -0.76 -18.04
CA LEU A 51 12.10 -1.11 -19.46
C LEU A 51 10.82 -0.75 -20.22
N ALA A 52 9.70 -0.77 -19.52
CA ALA A 52 8.38 -0.35 -20.00
C ALA A 52 7.55 0.13 -18.82
N GLU A 53 6.66 1.08 -19.07
CA GLU A 53 5.63 1.51 -18.11
C GLU A 53 4.26 1.23 -18.72
N LEU A 54 3.40 0.55 -17.94
CA LEU A 54 2.08 0.11 -18.36
C LEU A 54 1.01 0.82 -17.52
N THR A 55 0.14 1.53 -18.21
CA THR A 55 -1.09 2.10 -17.67
C THR A 55 -2.29 1.53 -18.40
N PRO A 56 -3.48 1.43 -17.80
CA PRO A 56 -4.69 1.05 -18.51
C PRO A 56 -5.00 2.03 -19.64
N LEU A 57 -5.31 1.50 -20.83
CA LEU A 57 -5.74 2.30 -21.96
C LEU A 57 -7.18 2.81 -21.75
N PRO A 58 -7.60 3.90 -22.45
CA PRO A 58 -9.01 4.28 -22.48
C PRO A 58 -9.88 3.06 -22.86
N ASP A 59 -10.97 2.85 -22.16
CA ASP A 59 -11.96 1.77 -22.37
C ASP A 59 -11.41 0.33 -22.31
N GLU A 60 -10.15 0.13 -21.87
CA GLU A 60 -9.59 -1.18 -21.67
C GLU A 60 -10.21 -1.85 -20.44
N SER A 61 -10.70 -3.10 -20.58
CA SER A 61 -11.14 -3.89 -19.44
C SER A 61 -9.99 -4.27 -18.51
N ALA A 62 -10.29 -4.49 -17.22
CA ALA A 62 -9.27 -4.95 -16.27
C ALA A 62 -8.58 -6.23 -16.74
N ASN A 63 -9.33 -7.23 -17.17
CA ASN A 63 -8.79 -8.50 -17.67
C ASN A 63 -7.77 -8.29 -18.81
N ARG A 64 -8.05 -7.39 -19.76
CA ARG A 64 -7.11 -7.07 -20.84
C ARG A 64 -5.87 -6.36 -20.32
N PHE A 65 -6.01 -5.44 -19.39
CA PHE A 65 -4.87 -4.79 -18.74
C PHE A 65 -4.00 -5.81 -17.99
N PHE A 66 -4.60 -6.69 -17.20
CA PHE A 66 -3.86 -7.77 -16.51
C PHE A 66 -3.18 -8.74 -17.50
N ALA A 67 -3.81 -9.03 -18.65
CA ALA A 67 -3.18 -9.82 -19.71
C ALA A 67 -1.92 -9.11 -20.27
N ARG A 68 -1.97 -7.79 -20.50
CA ARG A 68 -0.78 -7.00 -20.90
C ARG A 68 0.32 -7.00 -19.84
N LEU A 69 -0.02 -6.94 -18.56
CA LEU A 69 0.96 -7.07 -17.48
C LEU A 69 1.64 -8.45 -17.53
N ARG A 70 0.87 -9.51 -17.79
CA ARG A 70 1.38 -10.89 -17.93
C ARG A 70 2.32 -11.01 -19.13
N GLU A 71 1.94 -10.44 -20.27
CA GLU A 71 2.79 -10.38 -21.48
C GLU A 71 4.10 -9.62 -21.22
N ALA A 72 4.03 -8.47 -20.56
CA ALA A 72 5.21 -7.68 -20.21
C ALA A 72 6.16 -8.45 -19.28
N ALA A 73 5.64 -9.05 -18.19
CA ALA A 73 6.44 -9.88 -17.30
C ALA A 73 7.07 -11.08 -18.06
N GLY A 74 6.28 -11.73 -18.93
CA GLY A 74 6.75 -12.83 -19.77
C GLY A 74 7.82 -12.42 -20.77
N SER A 75 7.79 -11.18 -21.29
CA SER A 75 8.79 -10.67 -22.21
C SER A 75 10.19 -10.53 -21.59
N LEU A 76 10.26 -10.32 -20.27
CA LEU A 76 11.52 -10.29 -19.55
C LEU A 76 12.17 -11.70 -19.53
N GLY A 77 11.34 -12.73 -19.51
CA GLY A 77 11.76 -14.14 -19.49
C GLY A 77 12.09 -14.63 -18.10
N PRO A 78 12.26 -15.95 -17.95
CA PRO A 78 12.55 -16.56 -16.67
C PRO A 78 13.98 -16.31 -16.20
N ALA A 79 14.15 -16.10 -14.90
CA ALA A 79 15.45 -15.97 -14.27
C ALA A 79 15.48 -16.70 -12.91
N GLN A 80 16.67 -17.03 -12.44
CA GLN A 80 16.89 -17.58 -11.11
C GLN A 80 18.01 -16.80 -10.41
N LEU A 81 17.93 -16.73 -9.09
CA LEU A 81 19.02 -16.21 -8.29
C LEU A 81 20.14 -17.24 -8.17
N PRO A 82 21.42 -16.85 -8.23
CA PRO A 82 22.50 -17.78 -7.94
C PRO A 82 22.52 -18.15 -6.46
N ALA A 83 22.90 -19.38 -6.14
CA ALA A 83 23.11 -19.76 -4.74
C ALA A 83 24.28 -18.92 -4.13
N PRO A 84 24.21 -18.51 -2.86
CA PRO A 84 23.19 -18.87 -1.86
C PRO A 84 22.04 -17.84 -1.71
N TYR A 85 21.80 -16.96 -2.66
CA TYR A 85 20.86 -15.84 -2.52
C TYR A 85 19.40 -16.29 -2.54
N GLU A 86 18.65 -15.87 -1.52
CA GLU A 86 17.19 -16.03 -1.40
C GLU A 86 16.52 -14.64 -1.29
N LEU A 87 16.56 -13.87 -2.38
CA LEU A 87 16.02 -12.52 -2.44
C LEU A 87 14.62 -12.51 -3.05
N PRO A 88 13.75 -11.54 -2.70
CA PRO A 88 12.35 -11.54 -3.11
C PRO A 88 12.13 -11.17 -4.58
N PHE A 89 13.16 -10.61 -5.26
CA PHE A 89 12.98 -10.07 -6.60
C PHE A 89 14.22 -10.33 -7.48
N ALA A 90 13.97 -10.89 -8.66
CA ALA A 90 14.96 -11.21 -9.70
C ALA A 90 14.70 -10.45 -11.01
N GLY A 91 13.83 -9.45 -10.97
CA GLY A 91 13.24 -8.72 -12.10
C GLY A 91 11.74 -9.00 -12.19
N GLY A 92 10.98 -8.10 -12.80
CA GLY A 92 9.53 -8.22 -12.91
C GLY A 92 8.80 -6.89 -12.85
N LEU A 93 7.60 -6.89 -12.30
CA LEU A 93 6.71 -5.75 -12.23
C LEU A 93 6.74 -5.09 -10.85
N LEU A 94 6.76 -3.77 -10.82
CA LEU A 94 6.63 -2.93 -9.62
C LEU A 94 5.69 -1.76 -9.94
N GLY A 95 4.79 -1.43 -9.05
CA GLY A 95 3.90 -0.29 -9.28
C GLY A 95 2.72 -0.23 -8.32
N TYR A 96 1.68 0.47 -8.77
CA TYR A 96 0.44 0.60 -8.00
C TYR A 96 -0.79 0.29 -8.85
N LEU A 97 -1.85 -0.12 -8.14
CA LEU A 97 -3.22 -0.15 -8.63
C LEU A 97 -4.02 0.85 -7.79
N SER A 98 -4.69 1.82 -8.43
CA SER A 98 -5.61 2.72 -7.71
C SER A 98 -6.88 1.97 -7.32
N TYR A 99 -7.55 2.41 -6.25
CA TYR A 99 -8.87 1.88 -5.86
C TYR A 99 -9.85 1.89 -7.04
N ASP A 100 -9.79 2.93 -7.86
CA ASP A 100 -10.71 3.15 -8.96
C ASP A 100 -10.51 2.19 -10.15
N LEU A 101 -9.42 1.39 -10.17
CA LEU A 101 -9.31 0.25 -11.08
C LEU A 101 -10.44 -0.78 -10.83
N GLY A 102 -10.96 -0.84 -9.60
CA GLY A 102 -12.12 -1.65 -9.24
C GLY A 102 -13.35 -1.39 -10.11
N ARG A 103 -13.49 -0.17 -10.68
CA ARG A 103 -14.56 0.19 -11.63
C ARG A 103 -14.44 -0.51 -12.99
N ARG A 104 -13.26 -1.04 -13.31
CA ARG A 104 -13.02 -1.86 -14.51
C ARG A 104 -13.19 -3.35 -14.23
N ILE A 105 -13.21 -3.75 -12.96
CA ILE A 105 -13.41 -5.15 -12.51
C ILE A 105 -14.90 -5.38 -12.22
N GLU A 106 -15.54 -4.46 -11.50
CA GLU A 106 -16.91 -4.59 -11.03
C GLU A 106 -17.79 -3.44 -11.56
N ARG A 107 -19.08 -3.69 -11.69
CA ARG A 107 -20.05 -2.67 -12.13
C ARG A 107 -20.40 -1.74 -10.96
N ILE A 108 -19.71 -0.62 -10.90
CA ILE A 108 -19.91 0.45 -9.92
C ILE A 108 -20.45 1.67 -10.66
N GLY A 109 -21.19 2.55 -9.97
CA GLY A 109 -21.65 3.81 -10.52
C GLY A 109 -20.52 4.79 -10.88
N GLU A 110 -20.88 5.96 -11.39
CA GLU A 110 -19.96 7.05 -11.73
C GLU A 110 -20.42 8.37 -11.09
N HIS A 111 -20.79 8.32 -9.78
CA HIS A 111 -21.26 9.50 -9.04
C HIS A 111 -20.07 10.32 -8.49
N ALA A 112 -19.05 9.65 -7.98
CA ALA A 112 -17.86 10.29 -7.44
C ALA A 112 -17.01 10.91 -8.55
N ARG A 113 -16.64 12.20 -8.40
CA ARG A 113 -15.88 12.95 -9.39
C ARG A 113 -14.43 12.51 -9.44
N ASP A 114 -13.88 12.34 -10.63
CA ASP A 114 -12.45 12.19 -10.85
C ASP A 114 -11.77 13.56 -10.93
N ASP A 115 -11.31 14.07 -9.83
CA ASP A 115 -10.69 15.39 -9.71
C ASP A 115 -9.16 15.32 -9.47
N LEU A 116 -8.61 14.10 -9.37
CA LEU A 116 -7.16 13.87 -9.22
C LEU A 116 -6.50 13.51 -10.55
N GLY A 117 -7.24 12.95 -11.51
CA GLY A 117 -6.71 12.49 -12.79
C GLY A 117 -5.58 11.46 -12.65
N LEU A 118 -5.50 10.75 -11.52
CA LEU A 118 -4.49 9.73 -11.30
C LEU A 118 -4.79 8.52 -12.21
N PRO A 119 -3.82 8.02 -12.98
CA PRO A 119 -4.00 6.78 -13.73
C PRO A 119 -4.54 5.65 -12.85
N LEU A 120 -5.47 4.83 -13.38
CA LEU A 120 -6.06 3.71 -12.65
C LEU A 120 -5.02 2.68 -12.20
N ALA A 121 -3.88 2.62 -12.86
CA ALA A 121 -2.69 1.90 -12.46
C ALA A 121 -1.47 2.49 -13.18
N SER A 122 -0.28 2.37 -12.59
CA SER A 122 1.00 2.52 -13.28
C SER A 122 1.93 1.43 -12.77
N VAL A 123 2.42 0.61 -13.70
CA VAL A 123 3.21 -0.57 -13.42
C VAL A 123 4.42 -0.58 -14.33
N GLY A 124 5.62 -0.51 -13.75
CA GLY A 124 6.89 -0.60 -14.47
C GLY A 124 7.38 -2.04 -14.58
N LEU A 125 8.05 -2.36 -15.70
CA LEU A 125 8.81 -3.59 -15.89
C LEU A 125 10.29 -3.31 -15.59
N TYR A 126 10.83 -3.95 -14.56
CA TYR A 126 12.20 -3.70 -14.09
C TYR A 126 13.08 -4.92 -14.26
N ALA A 127 14.27 -4.69 -14.81
CA ALA A 127 15.31 -5.72 -14.99
C ALA A 127 16.41 -5.64 -13.92
N TRP A 128 16.27 -4.81 -12.91
CA TRP A 128 17.20 -4.71 -11.80
C TRP A 128 16.49 -4.24 -10.53
N ALA A 129 17.10 -4.53 -9.40
CA ALA A 129 16.70 -3.96 -8.11
C ALA A 129 17.90 -3.88 -7.17
N LEU A 130 17.88 -2.87 -6.26
CA LEU A 130 18.67 -2.86 -5.05
C LEU A 130 17.80 -3.43 -3.94
N ILE A 131 18.32 -4.45 -3.24
CA ILE A 131 17.58 -5.14 -2.17
C ILE A 131 18.44 -5.13 -0.92
N SER A 132 17.87 -4.61 0.18
CA SER A 132 18.44 -4.70 1.52
C SER A 132 17.71 -5.78 2.31
N ASP A 133 18.43 -6.78 2.81
CA ASP A 133 17.94 -7.81 3.72
C ASP A 133 18.36 -7.47 5.15
N HIS A 134 17.44 -6.95 5.93
CA HIS A 134 17.69 -6.52 7.31
C HIS A 134 17.91 -7.67 8.28
N GLN A 135 17.46 -8.88 7.93
CA GLN A 135 17.69 -10.06 8.75
C GLN A 135 19.12 -10.60 8.53
N ALA A 136 19.58 -10.56 7.29
CA ALA A 136 20.95 -10.99 6.95
C ALA A 136 22.00 -9.88 7.15
N GLY A 137 21.57 -8.60 7.27
CA GLY A 137 22.48 -7.45 7.34
C GLY A 137 23.27 -7.25 6.05
N THR A 138 22.61 -7.40 4.89
CA THR A 138 23.26 -7.33 3.57
C THR A 138 22.45 -6.46 2.60
N SER A 139 23.18 -5.82 1.66
CA SER A 139 22.54 -5.11 0.53
C SER A 139 23.15 -5.60 -0.78
N GLN A 140 22.32 -5.77 -1.82
CA GLN A 140 22.75 -6.27 -3.12
C GLN A 140 22.04 -5.56 -4.26
N LEU A 141 22.78 -5.33 -5.36
CA LEU A 141 22.18 -5.08 -6.66
C LEU A 141 21.92 -6.44 -7.34
N VAL A 142 20.70 -6.63 -7.75
CA VAL A 142 20.26 -7.82 -8.50
C VAL A 142 19.93 -7.39 -9.93
N PHE A 143 20.52 -8.07 -10.90
CA PHE A 143 20.35 -7.79 -12.31
C PHE A 143 19.79 -9.00 -13.03
N HIS A 144 18.66 -8.81 -13.67
CA HIS A 144 18.07 -9.82 -14.54
C HIS A 144 19.02 -10.08 -15.74
N PRO A 145 19.14 -11.31 -16.25
CA PRO A 145 20.03 -11.65 -17.37
C PRO A 145 19.81 -10.84 -18.66
N ARG A 146 18.61 -10.26 -18.84
CA ARG A 146 18.27 -9.39 -19.97
C ARG A 146 18.88 -7.99 -19.89
N LEU A 147 19.33 -7.55 -18.73
CA LEU A 147 20.00 -6.27 -18.61
C LEU A 147 21.40 -6.34 -19.21
N ASP A 148 21.73 -5.41 -20.10
CA ASP A 148 23.04 -5.42 -20.74
C ASP A 148 24.19 -5.08 -19.76
N GLU A 149 25.41 -5.46 -20.12
CA GLU A 149 26.60 -5.29 -19.28
C GLU A 149 26.91 -3.83 -19.02
N ARG A 150 26.72 -2.95 -20.02
CA ARG A 150 27.02 -1.52 -19.87
C ARG A 150 26.11 -0.88 -18.83
N GLU A 151 24.82 -1.24 -18.84
CA GLU A 151 23.86 -0.72 -17.86
C GLU A 151 24.13 -1.28 -16.47
N ARG A 152 24.52 -2.56 -16.35
CA ARG A 152 24.95 -3.14 -15.08
C ARG A 152 26.14 -2.38 -14.48
N GLN A 153 27.18 -2.12 -15.28
CA GLN A 153 28.36 -1.39 -14.81
C GLN A 153 28.02 0.06 -14.42
N ARG A 154 27.12 0.72 -15.18
CA ARG A 154 26.62 2.05 -14.82
C ARG A 154 25.94 2.06 -13.46
N LEU A 155 25.08 1.09 -13.19
CA LEU A 155 24.36 0.99 -11.92
C LEU A 155 25.31 0.64 -10.76
N ILE A 156 26.26 -0.26 -10.96
CA ILE A 156 27.29 -0.58 -9.95
C ILE A 156 28.09 0.68 -9.62
N ALA A 157 28.57 1.42 -10.61
CA ALA A 157 29.33 2.65 -10.38
C ALA A 157 28.47 3.69 -9.61
N LEU A 158 27.20 3.86 -10.00
CA LEU A 158 26.27 4.82 -9.36
C LEU A 158 26.12 4.59 -7.86
N PHE A 159 26.05 3.34 -7.42
CA PHE A 159 25.87 2.98 -6.00
C PHE A 159 27.17 2.70 -5.23
N SER A 160 28.32 2.66 -5.95
CA SER A 160 29.66 2.50 -5.34
C SER A 160 30.32 3.84 -5.01
N GLU A 161 29.89 4.94 -5.62
CA GLU A 161 30.36 6.28 -5.30
C GLU A 161 29.68 6.77 -4.03
N GLU A 162 30.43 7.45 -3.14
CA GLU A 162 29.85 8.14 -1.95
C GLU A 162 29.08 9.41 -2.39
N THR A 163 28.04 9.23 -3.19
CA THR A 163 27.21 10.32 -3.64
C THR A 163 26.12 10.58 -2.61
N GLN A 164 26.20 11.69 -1.91
CA GLN A 164 25.05 12.20 -1.16
C GLN A 164 23.99 12.64 -2.15
N GLY A 165 22.88 11.91 -2.22
CA GLY A 165 21.72 12.32 -3.01
C GLY A 165 21.29 13.74 -2.61
N ALA A 166 20.95 14.57 -3.59
CA ALA A 166 20.50 15.93 -3.35
C ALA A 166 19.30 15.92 -2.38
N ALA A 167 19.48 16.54 -1.23
CA ALA A 167 18.38 16.81 -0.31
C ALA A 167 17.49 17.88 -0.95
N GLY A 168 16.42 17.45 -1.62
CA GLY A 168 15.39 18.36 -2.09
C GLY A 168 14.76 19.13 -0.90
N ASN A 169 13.97 20.13 -1.19
CA ASN A 169 13.19 20.84 -0.19
C ASN A 169 11.70 20.60 -0.46
N PHE A 170 10.93 20.27 0.57
CA PHE A 170 9.47 20.21 0.54
C PHE A 170 8.91 21.27 1.46
N LYS A 171 7.88 21.99 0.99
CA LYS A 171 7.17 22.99 1.79
C LYS A 171 5.68 22.83 1.64
N LEU A 172 4.98 22.80 2.76
CA LEU A 172 3.54 22.97 2.81
C LEU A 172 3.22 24.48 2.72
N LEU A 173 2.33 24.88 1.81
CA LEU A 173 1.97 26.28 1.56
C LEU A 173 0.69 26.72 2.29
N GLY A 174 0.16 25.88 3.18
CA GLY A 174 -1.03 26.16 3.96
C GLY A 174 -1.43 24.97 4.81
N LYS A 175 -2.47 25.13 5.63
CA LYS A 175 -3.01 24.04 6.44
C LYS A 175 -3.85 23.09 5.60
N PHE A 176 -3.95 21.85 6.04
CA PHE A 176 -4.84 20.87 5.43
C PHE A 176 -6.31 21.30 5.58
N ARG A 177 -7.05 21.20 4.47
CA ARG A 177 -8.49 21.41 4.41
C ARG A 177 -9.19 20.08 4.16
N ARG A 178 -10.34 19.89 4.80
CA ARG A 178 -11.18 18.72 4.62
C ARG A 178 -12.04 18.86 3.36
N SER A 179 -12.28 17.76 2.66
CA SER A 179 -13.15 17.75 1.46
C SER A 179 -14.63 17.86 1.78
N ILE A 180 -15.03 17.49 3.00
CA ILE A 180 -16.42 17.49 3.46
C ILE A 180 -16.54 18.14 4.84
N SER A 181 -17.72 18.72 5.13
CA SER A 181 -18.02 19.25 6.46
C SER A 181 -18.40 18.12 7.44
N ALA A 182 -18.36 18.41 8.75
CA ALA A 182 -18.85 17.47 9.76
C ALA A 182 -20.36 17.17 9.59
N SER A 183 -21.14 18.14 9.08
CA SER A 183 -22.54 17.96 8.77
C SER A 183 -22.77 16.97 7.63
N ASP A 184 -21.99 17.10 6.55
CA ASP A 184 -22.09 16.18 5.39
C ASP A 184 -21.65 14.78 5.79
N TYR A 185 -20.56 14.68 6.60
CA TYR A 185 -20.10 13.38 7.13
C TYR A 185 -21.21 12.69 7.95
N ARG A 186 -21.85 13.44 8.87
CA ARG A 186 -22.97 12.94 9.67
C ARG A 186 -24.13 12.45 8.77
N GLN A 187 -24.46 13.19 7.71
CA GLN A 187 -25.52 12.81 6.78
C GLN A 187 -25.18 11.52 6.04
N ALA A 188 -23.93 11.39 5.59
CA ALA A 188 -23.45 10.18 4.93
C ALA A 188 -23.51 8.95 5.86
N ILE A 189 -23.09 9.10 7.14
CA ILE A 189 -23.18 8.01 8.11
C ILE A 189 -24.65 7.56 8.29
N ARG A 190 -25.58 8.49 8.45
CA ARG A 190 -27.01 8.16 8.54
C ARG A 190 -27.50 7.41 7.31
N ARG A 191 -27.10 7.85 6.12
CA ARG A 191 -27.47 7.19 4.88
C ARG A 191 -26.93 5.77 4.78
N ILE A 192 -25.69 5.53 5.25
CA ILE A 192 -25.10 4.19 5.34
C ILE A 192 -25.89 3.32 6.32
N GLN A 193 -26.28 3.86 7.47
CA GLN A 193 -27.09 3.15 8.46
C GLN A 193 -28.48 2.79 7.91
N ASP A 194 -29.11 3.67 7.11
CA ASP A 194 -30.35 3.36 6.41
C ASP A 194 -30.19 2.17 5.45
N TYR A 195 -29.07 2.10 4.69
CA TYR A 195 -28.73 0.96 3.84
C TYR A 195 -28.53 -0.33 4.64
N ILE A 196 -27.86 -0.24 5.79
CA ILE A 196 -27.65 -1.40 6.68
C ILE A 196 -29.00 -1.89 7.23
N GLN A 197 -29.86 -1.00 7.68
CA GLN A 197 -31.21 -1.35 8.17
C GLN A 197 -32.10 -1.95 7.09
N ALA A 198 -31.95 -1.48 5.84
CA ALA A 198 -32.65 -2.05 4.69
C ALA A 198 -32.12 -3.42 4.25
N GLY A 199 -30.97 -3.88 4.82
CA GLY A 199 -30.36 -5.16 4.49
C GLY A 199 -29.47 -5.14 3.24
N ASP A 200 -29.14 -3.94 2.73
CA ASP A 200 -28.28 -3.77 1.53
C ASP A 200 -26.83 -4.17 1.81
N CYS A 201 -26.34 -3.88 3.02
CA CYS A 201 -24.97 -4.18 3.44
C CYS A 201 -24.89 -4.35 4.96
N TYR A 202 -23.76 -4.88 5.43
CA TYR A 202 -23.44 -5.03 6.86
C TYR A 202 -22.44 -3.98 7.32
N GLN A 203 -21.55 -3.55 6.42
CA GLN A 203 -20.51 -2.55 6.67
C GLN A 203 -20.17 -1.81 5.38
N VAL A 204 -19.88 -0.52 5.52
CA VAL A 204 -19.29 0.31 4.45
C VAL A 204 -18.09 1.06 5.02
N ASN A 205 -16.94 0.97 4.39
CA ASN A 205 -15.79 1.80 4.73
C ASN A 205 -15.98 3.20 4.10
N TYR A 206 -16.28 4.21 4.92
CA TYR A 206 -16.49 5.58 4.48
C TYR A 206 -15.31 6.46 4.82
N SER A 207 -14.90 7.35 3.90
CA SER A 207 -13.70 8.17 4.06
C SER A 207 -13.91 9.64 3.72
N GLN A 208 -12.99 10.48 4.21
CA GLN A 208 -12.84 11.87 3.80
C GLN A 208 -11.41 12.16 3.38
N ARG A 209 -11.25 13.14 2.48
CA ARG A 209 -9.97 13.60 1.97
C ARG A 209 -9.54 14.89 2.64
N PHE A 210 -8.22 15.01 2.88
CA PHE A 210 -7.54 16.19 3.39
C PHE A 210 -6.56 16.67 2.32
N GLN A 211 -6.55 17.96 2.02
CA GLN A 211 -5.70 18.52 0.98
C GLN A 211 -5.04 19.80 1.43
N ALA A 212 -3.79 20.01 1.00
CA ALA A 212 -3.06 21.26 1.19
C ALA A 212 -2.20 21.56 -0.04
N ALA A 213 -1.97 22.84 -0.32
CA ALA A 213 -1.01 23.25 -1.33
C ALA A 213 0.42 22.98 -0.83
N CYS A 214 1.30 22.54 -1.74
CA CYS A 214 2.69 22.24 -1.43
C CYS A 214 3.60 22.61 -2.60
N SER A 215 4.91 22.67 -2.34
CA SER A 215 5.94 22.88 -3.36
C SER A 215 7.21 22.12 -3.03
N GLY A 216 8.05 21.90 -4.05
CA GLY A 216 9.33 21.23 -3.91
C GLY A 216 9.25 19.71 -4.15
N SER A 217 10.34 19.01 -3.83
CA SER A 217 10.47 17.56 -4.03
C SER A 217 9.67 16.80 -2.98
N PRO A 218 8.89 15.76 -3.34
CA PRO A 218 8.16 14.92 -2.39
C PRO A 218 9.06 14.04 -1.50
N TRP A 219 10.31 13.82 -1.89
CA TRP A 219 11.20 12.92 -1.17
C TRP A 219 11.49 13.31 0.29
N PRO A 220 11.82 14.58 0.62
CA PRO A 220 11.96 15.01 2.01
C PRO A 220 10.69 14.81 2.85
N ALA A 221 9.50 15.00 2.25
CA ALA A 221 8.24 14.73 2.92
C ALA A 221 8.09 13.24 3.25
N TYR A 222 8.41 12.35 2.30
CA TYR A 222 8.39 10.91 2.56
C TYR A 222 9.33 10.51 3.68
N ARG A 223 10.55 11.01 3.70
CA ARG A 223 11.52 10.72 4.77
C ARG A 223 11.01 11.15 6.15
N ALA A 224 10.47 12.36 6.27
CA ALA A 224 9.89 12.83 7.53
C ALA A 224 8.70 11.98 7.97
N LEU A 225 7.80 11.62 7.05
CA LEU A 225 6.65 10.77 7.31
C LEU A 225 7.08 9.34 7.72
N ARG A 226 8.09 8.79 7.08
CA ARG A 226 8.66 7.48 7.38
C ARG A 226 9.25 7.40 8.79
N GLU A 227 9.88 8.48 9.24
CA GLU A 227 10.40 8.62 10.60
C GLU A 227 9.28 8.71 11.63
N ALA A 228 8.23 9.50 11.34
CA ALA A 228 7.10 9.72 12.24
C ALA A 228 6.14 8.53 12.30
N CYS A 229 6.02 7.76 11.22
CA CYS A 229 5.07 6.64 11.08
C CYS A 229 5.76 5.41 10.45
N PRO A 230 6.70 4.76 11.15
CA PRO A 230 7.41 3.59 10.63
C PRO A 230 6.48 2.39 10.53
N THR A 231 6.26 1.89 9.31
CA THR A 231 5.34 0.79 9.00
C THR A 231 5.97 -0.23 8.04
N PRO A 232 5.58 -1.52 8.12
CA PRO A 232 6.29 -2.59 7.41
C PRO A 232 5.95 -2.71 5.92
N PHE A 233 4.99 -1.95 5.40
CA PHE A 233 4.57 -1.94 4.00
C PHE A 233 4.52 -0.52 3.44
N SER A 234 5.53 0.27 3.79
CA SER A 234 5.71 1.62 3.27
C SER A 234 6.19 1.58 1.81
N GLY A 235 6.09 2.71 1.12
CA GLY A 235 6.61 2.81 -0.23
C GLY A 235 6.58 4.23 -0.77
N TYR A 236 7.53 4.51 -1.64
CA TYR A 236 7.62 5.73 -2.43
C TYR A 236 7.59 5.37 -3.90
N LEU A 237 6.69 5.97 -4.67
CA LEU A 237 6.66 5.81 -6.13
C LEU A 237 6.71 7.18 -6.78
N ARG A 238 7.73 7.41 -7.59
CA ARG A 238 7.86 8.61 -8.42
C ARG A 238 6.88 8.51 -9.60
N LEU A 239 6.03 9.51 -9.75
CA LEU A 239 5.18 9.73 -10.92
C LEU A 239 5.81 10.77 -11.83
N ALA A 240 5.33 10.89 -13.06
CA ALA A 240 5.80 11.91 -13.99
C ALA A 240 5.59 13.35 -13.45
N ASP A 241 4.50 13.56 -12.72
CA ASP A 241 4.03 14.85 -12.20
C ASP A 241 3.90 14.90 -10.66
N GLY A 242 4.54 13.99 -9.96
CA GLY A 242 4.45 13.93 -8.50
C GLY A 242 4.99 12.65 -7.88
N ALA A 243 4.41 12.22 -6.76
CA ALA A 243 4.76 10.96 -6.11
C ALA A 243 3.63 10.43 -5.23
N ILE A 244 3.61 9.12 -5.03
CA ILE A 244 2.83 8.42 -4.02
C ILE A 244 3.75 8.17 -2.82
N LEU A 245 3.29 8.58 -1.62
CA LEU A 245 3.97 8.40 -0.35
C LEU A 245 3.10 7.50 0.53
N SER A 246 3.44 6.23 0.65
CA SER A 246 2.64 5.25 1.39
C SER A 246 3.33 4.84 2.69
N LEU A 247 2.62 4.92 3.81
CA LEU A 247 3.03 4.49 5.14
C LEU A 247 2.06 3.38 5.61
N SER A 248 1.84 2.37 4.78
CA SER A 248 0.85 1.34 5.06
C SER A 248 1.32 0.35 6.13
N PRO A 249 0.47 0.05 7.13
CA PRO A 249 0.73 -1.03 8.08
C PRO A 249 0.22 -2.40 7.58
N GLU A 250 -0.57 -2.44 6.49
CA GLU A 250 -1.38 -3.60 6.13
C GLU A 250 -0.92 -4.26 4.84
N ARG A 251 -0.64 -5.59 4.90
CA ARG A 251 -0.45 -6.42 3.70
C ARG A 251 -1.79 -6.66 3.04
N PHE A 252 -1.84 -6.51 1.71
CA PHE A 252 -2.99 -6.94 0.93
C PHE A 252 -2.90 -8.45 0.64
N LEU A 253 -1.96 -8.86 -0.20
CA LEU A 253 -1.77 -10.24 -0.62
C LEU A 253 -0.29 -10.56 -0.72
N LYS A 254 0.08 -11.77 -0.30
CA LYS A 254 1.37 -12.37 -0.56
C LYS A 254 1.18 -13.70 -1.28
N LEU A 255 1.99 -13.92 -2.31
CA LEU A 255 2.12 -15.22 -2.98
C LEU A 255 3.60 -15.63 -2.95
N GLY A 256 3.88 -16.77 -2.37
CA GLY A 256 5.23 -17.34 -2.34
C GLY A 256 5.18 -18.85 -2.45
N LYS A 257 5.86 -19.42 -3.44
CA LYS A 257 5.90 -20.88 -3.66
C LYS A 257 4.50 -21.51 -3.73
N GLY A 258 3.56 -20.83 -4.41
CA GLY A 258 2.17 -21.26 -4.56
C GLY A 258 1.27 -21.08 -3.34
N LYS A 259 1.79 -20.57 -2.23
CA LYS A 259 1.01 -20.26 -1.01
C LYS A 259 0.58 -18.81 -1.00
N VAL A 260 -0.72 -18.60 -0.83
CA VAL A 260 -1.37 -17.30 -0.69
C VAL A 260 -1.53 -16.98 0.78
N GLU A 261 -1.27 -15.71 1.17
CA GLU A 261 -1.54 -15.18 2.50
C GLU A 261 -2.11 -13.76 2.41
N THR A 262 -3.10 -13.47 3.26
CA THR A 262 -3.56 -12.11 3.55
C THR A 262 -3.72 -11.94 5.06
N ARG A 263 -3.41 -10.72 5.59
CA ARG A 263 -3.38 -10.47 7.05
C ARG A 263 -4.12 -9.17 7.38
N PRO A 264 -5.46 -9.22 7.47
CA PRO A 264 -6.25 -8.05 7.82
C PRO A 264 -6.00 -7.61 9.26
N ILE A 265 -5.99 -6.28 9.43
CA ILE A 265 -5.90 -5.63 10.73
C ILE A 265 -7.27 -5.03 11.05
N LYS A 266 -7.86 -5.39 12.20
CA LYS A 266 -9.05 -4.75 12.75
C LYS A 266 -8.89 -4.62 14.26
N GLY A 267 -9.23 -3.44 14.79
CA GLY A 267 -8.99 -3.12 16.17
C GLY A 267 -7.55 -2.66 16.45
N THR A 268 -7.45 -1.54 17.13
CA THR A 268 -6.17 -0.92 17.49
C THR A 268 -6.29 -0.29 18.87
N ARG A 269 -5.25 -0.43 19.69
CA ARG A 269 -5.09 0.29 20.96
C ARG A 269 -3.70 0.91 21.02
N PRO A 270 -3.53 2.08 21.62
CA PRO A 270 -2.20 2.65 21.87
C PRO A 270 -1.40 1.76 22.81
N ARG A 271 -0.08 1.93 22.83
CA ARG A 271 0.78 1.35 23.85
C ARG A 271 0.55 2.06 25.20
N GLY A 272 0.60 1.30 26.27
CA GLY A 272 0.55 1.83 27.64
C GLY A 272 1.85 2.54 28.01
N LYS A 273 1.74 3.51 28.92
CA LYS A 273 2.91 4.22 29.48
C LYS A 273 3.66 3.39 30.52
N THR A 274 2.97 2.45 31.14
CA THR A 274 3.53 1.47 32.08
C THR A 274 3.26 0.05 31.58
N PRO A 275 4.03 -0.97 32.01
CA PRO A 275 3.76 -2.36 31.65
C PRO A 275 2.35 -2.84 32.00
N GLU A 276 1.81 -2.38 33.13
CA GLU A 276 0.46 -2.74 33.61
C GLU A 276 -0.61 -2.12 32.71
N GLU A 277 -0.47 -0.85 32.36
CA GLU A 277 -1.37 -0.15 31.43
C GLU A 277 -1.32 -0.80 30.05
N ASP A 278 -0.11 -1.15 29.57
CA ASP A 278 0.10 -1.79 28.29
C ASP A 278 -0.58 -3.17 28.20
N MET A 279 -0.43 -3.98 29.24
CA MET A 279 -1.14 -5.27 29.35
C MET A 279 -2.66 -5.08 29.42
N ALA A 280 -3.16 -4.08 30.14
CA ALA A 280 -4.59 -3.81 30.24
C ALA A 280 -5.17 -3.38 28.87
N LEU A 281 -4.48 -2.52 28.10
CA LEU A 281 -4.88 -2.11 26.76
C LEU A 281 -4.90 -3.30 25.79
N ALA A 282 -3.86 -4.13 25.81
CA ALA A 282 -3.79 -5.37 25.02
C ALA A 282 -4.94 -6.33 25.36
N ALA A 283 -5.21 -6.56 26.65
CA ALA A 283 -6.31 -7.41 27.11
C ALA A 283 -7.68 -6.83 26.70
N SER A 284 -7.88 -5.52 26.80
CA SER A 284 -9.11 -4.85 26.38
C SER A 284 -9.38 -5.02 24.88
N LEU A 285 -8.33 -5.00 24.04
CA LEU A 285 -8.44 -5.24 22.61
C LEU A 285 -8.87 -6.68 22.32
N LEU A 286 -8.21 -7.66 22.94
CA LEU A 286 -8.54 -9.08 22.77
C LEU A 286 -9.96 -9.42 23.25
N ALA A 287 -10.43 -8.75 24.29
CA ALA A 287 -11.77 -8.96 24.86
C ALA A 287 -12.88 -8.17 24.16
N SER A 288 -12.57 -7.26 23.25
CA SER A 288 -13.54 -6.38 22.59
C SER A 288 -14.48 -7.16 21.66
N PRO A 289 -15.78 -7.27 21.96
CA PRO A 289 -16.74 -7.97 21.09
C PRO A 289 -16.86 -7.28 19.72
N LYS A 290 -16.85 -5.94 19.69
CA LYS A 290 -16.92 -5.13 18.44
C LYS A 290 -15.73 -5.43 17.53
N ASP A 291 -14.49 -5.28 18.04
CA ASP A 291 -13.28 -5.49 17.22
C ASP A 291 -13.19 -6.93 16.70
N ARG A 292 -13.62 -7.93 17.50
CA ARG A 292 -13.67 -9.33 17.09
C ARG A 292 -14.73 -9.61 16.02
N ALA A 293 -15.93 -9.01 16.15
CA ALA A 293 -17.00 -9.18 15.16
C ALA A 293 -16.61 -8.57 13.81
N GLU A 294 -16.04 -7.36 13.81
CA GLU A 294 -15.53 -6.71 12.61
C GLU A 294 -14.40 -7.53 11.97
N ASN A 295 -13.44 -8.03 12.77
CA ASN A 295 -12.34 -8.85 12.27
C ASN A 295 -12.87 -10.15 11.64
N LEU A 296 -13.82 -10.84 12.29
CA LEU A 296 -14.41 -12.08 11.77
C LEU A 296 -15.12 -11.87 10.43
N MET A 297 -15.87 -10.77 10.29
CA MET A 297 -16.55 -10.42 9.06
C MET A 297 -15.56 -10.18 7.92
N ILE A 298 -14.44 -9.48 8.18
CA ILE A 298 -13.41 -9.23 7.18
C ILE A 298 -12.65 -10.53 6.84
N VAL A 299 -12.38 -11.38 7.81
CA VAL A 299 -11.79 -12.72 7.57
C VAL A 299 -12.65 -13.51 6.60
N ASP A 300 -13.98 -13.52 6.81
CA ASP A 300 -14.88 -14.25 5.92
C ASP A 300 -14.93 -13.67 4.49
N LEU A 301 -14.91 -12.33 4.38
CA LEU A 301 -14.82 -11.64 3.10
C LEU A 301 -13.52 -11.98 2.37
N LEU A 302 -12.37 -11.97 3.06
CA LEU A 302 -11.08 -12.30 2.46
C LEU A 302 -10.95 -13.79 2.12
N ARG A 303 -11.58 -14.69 2.88
CA ARG A 303 -11.70 -16.11 2.50
C ARG A 303 -12.42 -16.26 1.15
N ASN A 304 -13.47 -15.48 0.93
CA ASN A 304 -14.18 -15.45 -0.34
C ASN A 304 -13.27 -14.88 -1.46
N ASP A 305 -12.57 -13.77 -1.21
CA ASP A 305 -11.71 -13.11 -2.19
C ASP A 305 -10.61 -14.04 -2.69
N ILE A 306 -9.78 -14.59 -1.79
CA ILE A 306 -8.70 -15.50 -2.20
C ILE A 306 -9.26 -16.86 -2.71
N GLY A 307 -10.44 -17.26 -2.25
CA GLY A 307 -11.09 -18.50 -2.68
C GLY A 307 -11.40 -18.56 -4.17
N ARG A 308 -11.52 -17.41 -4.85
CA ARG A 308 -11.70 -17.32 -6.30
C ARG A 308 -10.47 -17.79 -7.09
N SER A 309 -9.29 -17.73 -6.48
CA SER A 309 -8.01 -18.08 -7.12
C SER A 309 -7.29 -19.24 -6.44
N CYS A 310 -7.76 -19.70 -5.28
CA CYS A 310 -7.18 -20.82 -4.54
C CYS A 310 -7.86 -22.14 -4.88
N GLN A 311 -7.17 -23.25 -4.63
CA GLN A 311 -7.73 -24.59 -4.76
C GLN A 311 -8.92 -24.76 -3.82
N PRO A 312 -10.02 -25.40 -4.28
CA PRO A 312 -11.16 -25.70 -3.41
C PRO A 312 -10.72 -26.47 -2.15
N GLY A 313 -11.18 -25.98 -0.99
CA GLY A 313 -10.85 -26.61 0.29
C GLY A 313 -9.44 -26.32 0.83
N SER A 314 -8.60 -25.49 0.14
CA SER A 314 -7.27 -25.11 0.65
C SER A 314 -7.30 -23.88 1.57
N VAL A 315 -8.35 -23.06 1.48
CA VAL A 315 -8.44 -21.83 2.27
C VAL A 315 -8.60 -22.15 3.76
N ARG A 316 -7.71 -21.56 4.58
CA ARG A 316 -7.63 -21.76 6.04
C ARG A 316 -7.48 -20.44 6.77
N VAL A 317 -7.79 -20.44 8.06
CA VAL A 317 -7.55 -19.33 8.99
C VAL A 317 -6.63 -19.84 10.10
N PRO A 318 -5.31 -19.90 9.89
CA PRO A 318 -4.38 -20.45 10.88
C PRO A 318 -4.26 -19.60 12.13
N GLU A 319 -4.49 -18.28 12.01
CA GLU A 319 -4.50 -17.34 13.14
C GLU A 319 -5.79 -16.51 13.09
N LEU A 320 -6.55 -16.54 14.18
CA LEU A 320 -7.75 -15.74 14.37
C LEU A 320 -7.60 -14.91 15.64
N PHE A 321 -7.75 -13.57 15.52
CA PHE A 321 -7.63 -12.62 16.63
C PHE A 321 -6.26 -12.65 17.35
N ALA A 322 -5.18 -12.77 16.60
CA ALA A 322 -3.84 -12.67 17.16
C ALA A 322 -3.52 -11.22 17.54
N LEU A 323 -2.93 -11.03 18.75
CA LEU A 323 -2.43 -9.73 19.17
C LEU A 323 -1.04 -9.50 18.58
N GLU A 324 -0.88 -8.44 17.80
CA GLU A 324 0.41 -7.97 17.34
C GLU A 324 0.74 -6.62 17.97
N SER A 325 1.89 -6.56 18.68
CA SER A 325 2.36 -5.35 19.32
C SER A 325 3.49 -4.71 18.50
N TYR A 326 3.30 -3.43 18.20
CA TYR A 326 4.27 -2.56 17.54
C TYR A 326 4.78 -1.51 18.53
N PRO A 327 5.82 -0.73 18.18
CA PRO A 327 6.32 0.30 19.11
C PRO A 327 5.25 1.26 19.63
N ASN A 328 4.27 1.62 18.79
CA ASN A 328 3.27 2.65 19.09
C ASN A 328 1.87 2.11 19.37
N VAL A 329 1.56 0.87 18.94
CA VAL A 329 0.19 0.34 18.97
C VAL A 329 0.15 -1.17 19.15
N HIS A 330 -0.99 -1.66 19.68
CA HIS A 330 -1.42 -3.06 19.58
C HIS A 330 -2.45 -3.19 18.48
N HIS A 331 -2.35 -4.22 17.66
CA HIS A 331 -3.32 -4.58 16.61
C HIS A 331 -3.92 -5.96 16.86
N LEU A 332 -5.20 -6.11 16.50
CA LEU A 332 -5.86 -7.40 16.39
C LEU A 332 -5.78 -7.85 14.92
N VAL A 333 -5.02 -8.91 14.68
CA VAL A 333 -4.69 -9.41 13.34
C VAL A 333 -5.21 -10.83 13.18
N SER A 334 -5.70 -11.14 11.98
CA SER A 334 -5.98 -12.53 11.59
C SER A 334 -5.17 -12.88 10.34
N SER A 335 -4.94 -14.17 10.11
CA SER A 335 -4.27 -14.66 8.91
C SER A 335 -5.22 -15.57 8.14
N VAL A 336 -5.37 -15.32 6.83
CA VAL A 336 -6.09 -16.18 5.91
C VAL A 336 -5.09 -16.67 4.87
N THR A 337 -5.01 -17.98 4.69
CA THR A 337 -4.08 -18.63 3.77
C THR A 337 -4.80 -19.53 2.79
N GLY A 338 -4.17 -19.83 1.65
CA GLY A 338 -4.66 -20.77 0.65
C GLY A 338 -3.54 -21.26 -0.25
N GLU A 339 -3.85 -22.25 -1.07
CA GLU A 339 -2.96 -22.73 -2.13
C GLU A 339 -3.51 -22.25 -3.47
N LEU A 340 -2.66 -21.61 -4.28
CA LEU A 340 -3.06 -21.12 -5.60
C LEU A 340 -3.54 -22.30 -6.47
N ALA A 341 -4.65 -22.12 -7.18
CA ALA A 341 -5.21 -23.17 -8.03
C ALA A 341 -4.31 -23.41 -9.26
N PRO A 342 -4.24 -24.65 -9.79
CA PRO A 342 -3.54 -24.94 -11.02
C PRO A 342 -4.02 -24.05 -12.18
N GLY A 343 -3.09 -23.48 -12.93
CA GLY A 343 -3.37 -22.60 -14.06
C GLY A 343 -3.71 -21.15 -13.67
N LYS A 344 -3.70 -20.80 -12.38
CA LYS A 344 -3.78 -19.45 -11.86
C LYS A 344 -2.41 -18.90 -11.53
N ASP A 345 -2.24 -17.58 -11.64
CA ASP A 345 -1.02 -16.88 -11.30
C ASP A 345 -1.28 -15.72 -10.31
N ALA A 346 -0.22 -14.97 -10.00
CA ALA A 346 -0.29 -13.83 -9.09
C ALA A 346 -1.24 -12.71 -9.59
N LEU A 347 -1.32 -12.51 -10.90
CA LEU A 347 -2.20 -11.51 -11.51
C LEU A 347 -3.67 -11.92 -11.44
N ASP A 348 -3.98 -13.23 -11.59
CA ASP A 348 -5.34 -13.73 -11.35
C ASP A 348 -5.75 -13.55 -9.89
N LEU A 349 -4.82 -13.80 -8.94
CA LEU A 349 -5.06 -13.59 -7.51
C LEU A 349 -5.33 -12.12 -7.20
N LEU A 350 -4.53 -11.22 -7.78
CA LEU A 350 -4.65 -9.79 -7.58
C LEU A 350 -5.97 -9.27 -8.16
N GLU A 351 -6.30 -9.59 -9.42
CA GLU A 351 -7.55 -9.20 -10.09
C GLU A 351 -8.78 -9.71 -9.34
N GLY A 352 -8.78 -11.00 -8.95
CA GLY A 352 -9.89 -11.65 -8.28
C GLY A 352 -10.18 -11.14 -6.85
N SER A 353 -9.17 -10.53 -6.20
CA SER A 353 -9.29 -10.02 -4.83
C SER A 353 -9.44 -8.50 -4.76
N PHE A 354 -9.15 -7.77 -5.85
CA PHE A 354 -9.11 -6.31 -5.88
C PHE A 354 -10.50 -5.66 -6.08
N PRO A 355 -10.77 -4.51 -5.43
CA PRO A 355 -10.03 -3.94 -4.31
C PRO A 355 -10.22 -4.76 -3.03
N GLY A 356 -9.31 -4.55 -2.07
CA GLY A 356 -9.30 -5.33 -0.82
C GLY A 356 -10.61 -5.26 -0.04
N GLY A 357 -11.03 -6.39 0.53
CA GLY A 357 -12.25 -6.44 1.34
C GLY A 357 -12.19 -5.60 2.61
N SER A 358 -11.01 -5.51 3.25
CA SER A 358 -10.81 -4.80 4.52
C SER A 358 -11.07 -3.30 4.44
N ILE A 359 -11.03 -2.71 3.21
CA ILE A 359 -11.17 -1.28 2.96
C ILE A 359 -12.40 -0.93 2.09
N THR A 360 -13.27 -1.87 1.80
CA THR A 360 -14.52 -1.69 1.04
C THR A 360 -15.74 -1.85 1.94
N GLY A 361 -16.08 -3.04 2.30
CA GLY A 361 -17.21 -3.42 3.13
C GLY A 361 -17.85 -4.74 2.69
N ALA A 362 -18.96 -5.09 3.28
CA ALA A 362 -19.62 -6.36 3.06
C ALA A 362 -21.14 -6.16 2.81
N PRO A 363 -21.72 -6.72 1.72
CA PRO A 363 -21.05 -7.35 0.56
C PRO A 363 -20.22 -6.35 -0.26
N LYS A 364 -19.07 -6.78 -0.81
CA LYS A 364 -18.05 -5.90 -1.42
C LYS A 364 -18.64 -4.99 -2.51
N ILE A 365 -19.29 -5.54 -3.52
CA ILE A 365 -19.77 -4.77 -4.68
C ILE A 365 -20.79 -3.72 -4.24
N ARG A 366 -21.72 -4.09 -3.36
CA ARG A 366 -22.74 -3.14 -2.85
C ARG A 366 -22.09 -2.03 -2.01
N ALA A 367 -21.15 -2.37 -1.16
CA ALA A 367 -20.38 -1.38 -0.40
C ALA A 367 -19.64 -0.40 -1.32
N MET A 368 -19.00 -0.89 -2.40
CA MET A 368 -18.34 -0.04 -3.39
C MET A 368 -19.34 0.90 -4.12
N GLN A 369 -20.54 0.45 -4.41
CA GLN A 369 -21.60 1.29 -5.01
C GLN A 369 -22.04 2.40 -4.05
N ILE A 370 -22.22 2.08 -2.77
CA ILE A 370 -22.58 3.05 -1.72
C ILE A 370 -21.44 4.07 -1.51
N ILE A 371 -20.19 3.62 -1.53
CA ILE A 371 -19.01 4.49 -1.46
C ILE A 371 -19.02 5.48 -2.63
N ASP A 372 -19.25 5.01 -3.85
CA ASP A 372 -19.31 5.87 -5.04
C ASP A 372 -20.47 6.88 -5.00
N GLU A 373 -21.59 6.50 -4.40
CA GLU A 373 -22.76 7.39 -4.22
C GLU A 373 -22.49 8.49 -3.19
N LEU A 374 -21.78 8.18 -2.11
CA LEU A 374 -21.70 9.06 -0.94
C LEU A 374 -20.39 9.84 -0.82
N GLU A 375 -19.26 9.32 -1.33
CA GLU A 375 -18.02 10.06 -1.37
C GLU A 375 -18.03 11.05 -2.55
N PRO A 376 -17.71 12.35 -2.33
CA PRO A 376 -17.85 13.38 -3.37
C PRO A 376 -16.82 13.23 -4.50
N SER A 377 -15.72 12.54 -4.23
CA SER A 377 -14.59 12.36 -5.16
C SER A 377 -14.08 10.93 -5.13
N ARG A 378 -13.53 10.50 -6.26
CA ARG A 378 -12.84 9.21 -6.38
C ARG A 378 -11.68 9.12 -5.39
N ARG A 379 -11.38 7.90 -4.93
CA ARG A 379 -10.34 7.62 -3.94
C ARG A 379 -8.92 7.69 -4.50
N GLY A 380 -8.76 7.49 -5.81
CA GLY A 380 -7.43 7.44 -6.42
C GLY A 380 -6.59 6.34 -5.82
N ILE A 381 -5.41 6.70 -5.28
CA ILE A 381 -4.50 5.73 -4.65
C ILE A 381 -5.01 5.22 -3.30
N TYR A 382 -5.80 6.00 -2.57
CA TYR A 382 -6.30 5.59 -1.26
C TYR A 382 -7.15 4.32 -1.39
N CYS A 383 -6.85 3.32 -0.55
CA CYS A 383 -7.45 1.98 -0.63
C CYS A 383 -7.13 1.20 -1.93
N GLY A 384 -6.15 1.66 -2.70
CA GLY A 384 -5.52 0.91 -3.77
C GLY A 384 -4.45 -0.04 -3.22
N SER A 385 -3.46 -0.36 -4.03
CA SER A 385 -2.38 -1.29 -3.66
C SER A 385 -1.05 -0.90 -4.30
N LEU A 386 0.04 -0.99 -3.54
CA LEU A 386 1.40 -1.04 -4.06
C LEU A 386 1.84 -2.50 -4.08
N PHE A 387 2.56 -2.91 -5.12
CA PHE A 387 2.96 -4.31 -5.25
C PHE A 387 4.26 -4.50 -6.04
N TYR A 388 4.88 -5.64 -5.83
CA TYR A 388 5.81 -6.22 -6.79
C TYR A 388 5.32 -7.61 -7.22
N LEU A 389 5.66 -7.99 -8.45
CA LEU A 389 5.51 -9.33 -8.99
C LEU A 389 6.83 -9.74 -9.65
N ASP A 390 7.47 -10.74 -9.08
CA ASP A 390 8.74 -11.31 -9.55
C ASP A 390 8.53 -12.28 -10.72
N VAL A 391 9.49 -12.36 -11.64
CA VAL A 391 9.44 -13.29 -12.79
C VAL A 391 9.35 -14.76 -12.40
N ARG A 392 9.60 -15.12 -11.15
CA ARG A 392 9.42 -16.46 -10.60
C ARG A 392 7.99 -16.71 -10.09
N GLY A 393 7.10 -15.72 -10.23
CA GLY A 393 5.70 -15.80 -9.80
C GLY A 393 5.46 -15.46 -8.34
N GLU A 394 6.46 -14.95 -7.60
CA GLU A 394 6.30 -14.48 -6.23
C GLU A 394 5.81 -13.03 -6.20
N MET A 395 4.92 -12.69 -5.28
CA MET A 395 4.30 -11.37 -5.16
C MET A 395 4.13 -10.98 -3.71
N ASP A 396 4.34 -9.72 -3.38
CA ASP A 396 3.84 -9.09 -2.14
C ASP A 396 3.19 -7.75 -2.47
N SER A 397 2.15 -7.39 -1.72
CA SER A 397 1.38 -6.19 -1.96
C SER A 397 0.80 -5.61 -0.66
N SER A 398 0.61 -4.31 -0.62
CA SER A 398 0.04 -3.57 0.50
C SER A 398 -1.33 -3.00 0.16
N ILE A 399 -2.14 -2.73 1.18
CA ILE A 399 -3.31 -1.85 1.05
C ILE A 399 -2.82 -0.40 1.18
N ALA A 400 -3.10 0.45 0.21
CA ALA A 400 -2.66 1.85 0.22
C ALA A 400 -3.54 2.71 1.16
N ILE A 401 -3.41 2.48 2.47
CA ILE A 401 -3.91 3.33 3.55
C ILE A 401 -2.75 4.09 4.20
N ARG A 402 -3.03 5.17 4.93
CA ARG A 402 -1.98 6.11 5.39
C ARG A 402 -1.07 6.52 4.23
N THR A 403 -1.70 6.77 3.10
CA THR A 403 -1.04 7.04 1.83
C THR A 403 -1.39 8.45 1.37
N LEU A 404 -0.37 9.18 0.91
CA LEU A 404 -0.52 10.52 0.39
C LEU A 404 -0.20 10.52 -1.10
N LEU A 405 -0.88 11.39 -1.83
CA LEU A 405 -0.57 11.72 -3.22
C LEU A 405 -0.07 13.17 -3.27
N VAL A 406 1.15 13.37 -3.72
CA VAL A 406 1.70 14.69 -4.04
C VAL A 406 1.65 14.85 -5.55
N ARG A 407 0.84 15.79 -6.05
CA ARG A 407 0.65 16.01 -7.48
C ARG A 407 0.14 17.42 -7.75
N ASP A 408 0.57 18.03 -8.84
CA ASP A 408 0.09 19.35 -9.30
C ASP A 408 0.14 20.44 -8.21
N GLY A 409 1.21 20.45 -7.40
CA GLY A 409 1.37 21.42 -6.31
C GLY A 409 0.42 21.21 -5.13
N GLN A 410 -0.20 20.04 -5.03
CA GLN A 410 -1.07 19.65 -3.92
C GLN A 410 -0.63 18.34 -3.27
N VAL A 411 -0.83 18.23 -1.97
CA VAL A 411 -0.76 17.00 -1.22
C VAL A 411 -2.16 16.60 -0.76
N SER A 412 -2.56 15.36 -1.06
CA SER A 412 -3.83 14.75 -0.66
C SER A 412 -3.57 13.58 0.28
N CYS A 413 -4.37 13.46 1.34
CA CYS A 413 -4.35 12.36 2.30
C CYS A 413 -5.79 11.96 2.63
N TRP A 414 -6.03 10.72 3.04
CA TRP A 414 -7.37 10.23 3.34
C TRP A 414 -7.42 9.50 4.68
N GLY A 415 -8.52 9.73 5.41
CA GLY A 415 -8.88 8.98 6.60
C GLY A 415 -10.29 8.41 6.46
N GLY A 416 -10.47 7.15 6.85
CA GLY A 416 -11.77 6.47 6.79
C GLY A 416 -11.90 5.39 7.83
N GLY A 417 -13.12 4.91 8.03
CA GLY A 417 -13.48 3.85 8.96
C GLY A 417 -14.61 2.97 8.45
N GLY A 418 -14.74 1.78 9.04
CA GLY A 418 -15.82 0.85 8.73
C GLY A 418 -17.09 1.20 9.49
N ILE A 419 -18.10 1.69 8.80
CA ILE A 419 -19.38 2.07 9.38
C ILE A 419 -20.28 0.83 9.48
N VAL A 420 -20.78 0.59 10.68
CA VAL A 420 -21.71 -0.50 11.03
C VAL A 420 -22.99 0.04 11.69
N ALA A 421 -23.94 -0.83 11.98
CA ALA A 421 -25.26 -0.43 12.48
C ALA A 421 -25.21 0.39 13.78
N ASP A 422 -24.29 0.08 14.68
CA ASP A 422 -24.10 0.73 15.97
C ASP A 422 -23.03 1.82 15.98
N SER A 423 -22.52 2.24 14.81
CA SER A 423 -21.56 3.34 14.69
C SER A 423 -22.17 4.67 15.12
N HIS A 424 -21.43 5.44 15.93
CA HIS A 424 -21.76 6.83 16.28
C HIS A 424 -20.95 7.77 15.38
N TRP A 425 -21.61 8.67 14.69
CA TRP A 425 -20.96 9.51 13.67
C TRP A 425 -19.82 10.38 14.24
N GLU A 426 -19.95 10.83 15.50
CA GLU A 426 -18.92 11.62 16.18
C GLU A 426 -17.62 10.82 16.35
N ASP A 427 -17.76 9.57 16.79
CA ASP A 427 -16.63 8.67 17.04
C ASP A 427 -15.96 8.29 15.72
N GLU A 428 -16.75 7.92 14.71
CA GLU A 428 -16.23 7.59 13.37
C GLU A 428 -15.55 8.78 12.69
N TYR A 429 -16.12 9.99 12.85
CA TYR A 429 -15.50 11.22 12.35
C TYR A 429 -14.16 11.49 13.04
N GLN A 430 -14.10 11.35 14.38
CA GLN A 430 -12.88 11.51 15.14
C GLN A 430 -11.84 10.46 14.75
N GLU A 431 -12.24 9.20 14.52
CA GLU A 431 -11.36 8.13 14.07
C GLU A 431 -10.70 8.47 12.73
N THR A 432 -11.42 9.08 11.77
CA THR A 432 -10.80 9.51 10.50
C THR A 432 -9.68 10.51 10.71
N LEU A 433 -9.83 11.41 11.68
CA LEU A 433 -8.80 12.40 12.03
C LEU A 433 -7.60 11.76 12.72
N ASP A 434 -7.87 10.87 13.68
CA ASP A 434 -6.83 10.20 14.45
C ASP A 434 -5.93 9.33 13.56
N LYS A 435 -6.51 8.70 12.55
CA LYS A 435 -5.77 7.87 11.58
C LYS A 435 -4.77 8.66 10.73
N VAL A 436 -5.02 9.94 10.48
CA VAL A 436 -4.14 10.76 9.63
C VAL A 436 -3.37 11.82 10.42
N ARG A 437 -3.68 12.03 11.69
CA ARG A 437 -3.12 13.12 12.52
C ARG A 437 -1.61 13.20 12.42
N VAL A 438 -0.90 12.11 12.68
CA VAL A 438 0.57 12.08 12.64
C VAL A 438 1.10 12.50 11.27
N LEU A 439 0.44 12.07 10.18
CA LEU A 439 0.86 12.41 8.82
C LEU A 439 0.70 13.91 8.54
N LEU A 440 -0.47 14.46 8.91
CA LEU A 440 -0.77 15.88 8.68
C LEU A 440 0.13 16.77 9.53
N GLU A 441 0.28 16.49 10.83
CA GLU A 441 1.13 17.24 11.76
C GLU A 441 2.61 17.22 11.33
N THR A 442 3.12 16.08 10.86
CA THR A 442 4.49 15.95 10.35
C THR A 442 4.71 16.88 9.17
N LEU A 443 3.79 16.92 8.20
CA LEU A 443 3.93 17.82 7.05
C LEU A 443 3.68 19.29 7.42
N GLU A 444 2.77 19.56 8.35
CA GLU A 444 2.55 20.93 8.87
C GLU A 444 3.80 21.46 9.60
N GLY A 445 4.56 20.57 10.25
CA GLY A 445 5.87 20.90 10.82
C GLY A 445 6.94 21.27 9.78
N MET A 446 6.74 20.88 8.52
CA MET A 446 7.60 21.25 7.38
C MET A 446 7.14 22.54 6.68
N ALA A 447 6.08 23.20 7.17
CA ALA A 447 5.68 24.50 6.66
C ALA A 447 6.82 25.50 6.86
N GLY A 448 7.26 26.14 5.79
CA GLY A 448 8.18 27.26 5.90
C GLY A 448 7.54 28.33 6.78
N THR A 449 8.30 28.90 7.71
CA THR A 449 7.88 30.09 8.42
C THR A 449 7.47 31.12 7.38
N ALA A 450 6.16 31.34 7.24
CA ALA A 450 5.67 32.50 6.49
C ALA A 450 6.24 33.73 7.20
N SER A 451 7.17 34.44 6.54
CA SER A 451 7.50 35.79 6.97
C SER A 451 6.19 36.58 6.91
N PRO A 452 5.75 37.21 7.98
CA PRO A 452 4.62 38.14 7.90
C PRO A 452 5.03 39.28 6.97
N GLU A 453 4.31 39.42 5.84
CA GLU A 453 4.29 40.70 5.08
C GLU A 453 3.49 41.75 5.85
#